data_ef73c01bd7178358a7adb45339920b5e
#
_entry.id   ef73c01bd7178358a7adb45339920b5e
#
_cell.length_a   1.000
_cell.length_b   1.000
_cell.length_c   1.000
_cell.angle_alpha   90.00
_cell.angle_beta   90.00
_cell.angle_gamma   90.00
#
_symmetry.space_group_name_H-M   'P 1'
#
loop_
_entity.id
_entity.type
_entity.pdbx_description
1 polymer ?
#
loop_
_entity_poly.entity_id
_entity_poly.type
_entity_poly.pdbx_seq_one_letter_code
_entity_poly.pdbx_strand_id
1 'polypeptide(L)'
;MISSAIRPTFGFSNENNTSAIEXSAKLCIEVGEFHIALTISNPSGDLISIFDLYSSKQKTDAAFLQSVLASEKLVGIQFSDVILIHNQKEMVLVPSSLYNQELDAVLIDTIHGDQMDYSIAVDDVHQWELHNVFGTSSEMLELVLDKYPQARQVQYMTACLRGIFRTLTEDVNQWIKLYVLPSCFNLVVLKGEQLQIAKSFYYETPEDIIYHLLNVVDKYGLDVSEAIVEVSGLLDSSSTTWRELGKYFLNISIEKTTSFSGENPNNADFPSHYFTPFLLVPRCV
;
A
#
# COMPACT_ATOMS: atom_id res chain seq x y z
N MET A 1 -5.39 -27.14 -21.64
CA MET A 1 -6.24 -25.93 -21.57
C MET A 1 -5.30 -24.73 -21.56
N ILE A 2 -5.42 -23.86 -22.54
CA ILE A 2 -4.64 -22.60 -22.57
C ILE A 2 -5.28 -21.71 -21.50
N SER A 3 -4.60 -21.55 -20.37
CA SER A 3 -5.02 -20.57 -19.37
C SER A 3 -5.02 -19.20 -20.05
N SER A 4 -6.18 -18.57 -20.14
CA SER A 4 -6.23 -17.21 -20.65
C SER A 4 -5.39 -16.35 -19.72
N ALA A 5 -4.36 -15.71 -20.24
CA ALA A 5 -3.50 -14.83 -19.45
C ALA A 5 -4.35 -13.77 -18.77
N ILE A 6 -4.21 -13.66 -17.46
CA ILE A 6 -4.92 -12.63 -16.71
C ILE A 6 -4.43 -11.25 -17.16
N ARG A 7 -5.37 -10.32 -17.31
CA ARG A 7 -5.04 -8.95 -17.75
C ARG A 7 -5.13 -7.98 -16.58
N PRO A 8 -4.20 -7.04 -16.49
CA PRO A 8 -4.30 -6.01 -15.46
C PRO A 8 -5.54 -5.12 -15.68
N THR A 9 -6.13 -4.67 -14.58
CA THR A 9 -7.22 -3.70 -14.57
C THR A 9 -6.73 -2.37 -15.12
N PHE A 10 -5.53 -1.95 -14.69
CA PHE A 10 -4.80 -0.86 -15.30
C PHE A 10 -3.31 -1.01 -15.00
N GLY A 11 -2.49 -0.34 -15.79
CA GLY A 11 -1.05 -0.38 -15.62
C GLY A 11 -0.35 0.40 -16.71
N PHE A 12 0.97 0.40 -16.65
CA PHE A 12 1.79 1.03 -17.67
C PHE A 12 3.13 0.30 -17.82
N SER A 13 3.75 0.48 -18.98
CA SER A 13 5.12 0.06 -19.23
C SER A 13 5.88 1.24 -19.82
N ASN A 14 7.05 1.53 -19.26
CA ASN A 14 7.92 2.59 -19.73
C ASN A 14 9.16 1.98 -20.39
N GLU A 15 9.15 1.93 -21.71
CA GLU A 15 10.22 1.30 -22.50
C GLU A 15 11.57 2.00 -22.32
N ASN A 16 11.57 3.32 -22.04
CA ASN A 16 12.80 4.08 -21.81
C ASN A 16 13.52 3.65 -20.53
N ASN A 17 12.81 3.11 -19.56
CA ASN A 17 13.38 2.64 -18.30
C ASN A 17 13.81 1.17 -18.36
N THR A 18 13.44 0.44 -19.40
CA THR A 18 13.70 -1.00 -19.50
C THR A 18 15.20 -1.29 -19.60
N SER A 19 15.95 -0.47 -20.34
CA SER A 19 17.41 -0.64 -20.49
C SER A 19 18.17 -0.36 -19.19
N ALA A 20 17.63 0.46 -18.30
CA ALA A 20 18.25 0.76 -16.99
C ALA A 20 18.04 -0.38 -15.97
N ILE A 21 17.21 -1.35 -16.29
CA ILE A 21 16.76 -2.39 -15.36
C ILE A 21 17.42 -3.74 -15.64
N GLU A 22 17.94 -3.88 -16.87
CA GLU A 22 18.53 -5.15 -17.32
C GLU A 22 19.57 -5.78 -16.40
N UNK A 23 19.95 -5.01 -15.55
CA UNK A 23 20.95 -5.55 -14.74
C UNK A 23 20.58 -5.88 -13.34
N SER A 24 19.82 -5.16 -13.03
CA SER A 24 19.50 -5.28 -11.60
C SER A 24 18.11 -4.68 -11.35
N ALA A 25 17.08 -5.47 -11.40
CA ALA A 25 15.70 -5.02 -11.19
C ALA A 25 15.22 -5.36 -9.77
N LYS A 26 14.35 -4.49 -9.22
CA LYS A 26 13.58 -4.76 -8.01
C LYS A 26 12.14 -5.10 -8.43
N LEU A 27 11.59 -6.18 -7.87
CA LEU A 27 10.20 -6.57 -8.06
C LEU A 27 9.46 -6.39 -6.73
N CYS A 28 8.40 -5.58 -6.75
CA CYS A 28 7.45 -5.51 -5.64
C CYS A 28 6.16 -6.22 -6.05
N ILE A 29 5.74 -7.17 -5.24
CA ILE A 29 4.49 -7.92 -5.40
C ILE A 29 3.60 -7.53 -4.23
N GLU A 30 2.64 -6.64 -4.47
CA GLU A 30 1.72 -6.21 -3.41
C GLU A 30 0.47 -7.08 -3.46
N VAL A 31 0.12 -7.68 -2.33
CA VAL A 31 -1.09 -8.48 -2.17
C VAL A 31 -2.02 -7.76 -1.19
N GLY A 32 -3.08 -7.21 -1.72
CA GLY A 32 -4.17 -6.61 -0.94
C GLY A 32 -5.35 -7.57 -0.83
N GLU A 33 -6.39 -7.13 -0.12
CA GLU A 33 -7.60 -7.95 0.08
C GLU A 33 -8.31 -8.27 -1.24
N PHE A 34 -8.35 -7.29 -2.16
CA PHE A 34 -9.10 -7.41 -3.42
C PHE A 34 -8.27 -6.97 -4.63
N HIS A 35 -6.94 -6.99 -4.49
CA HIS A 35 -6.05 -6.63 -5.60
C HIS A 35 -4.67 -7.24 -5.42
N ILE A 36 -3.97 -7.38 -6.54
CA ILE A 36 -2.54 -7.66 -6.57
C ILE A 36 -1.92 -6.59 -7.47
N ALA A 37 -0.81 -6.01 -7.06
CA ALA A 37 -0.06 -5.08 -7.90
C ALA A 37 1.37 -5.58 -8.09
N LEU A 38 1.86 -5.47 -9.32
CA LEU A 38 3.26 -5.75 -9.67
C LEU A 38 3.94 -4.43 -10.03
N THR A 39 5.07 -4.16 -9.41
CA THR A 39 5.90 -2.99 -9.74
C THR A 39 7.32 -3.47 -10.01
N ILE A 40 7.84 -3.16 -11.19
CA ILE A 40 9.24 -3.41 -11.54
C ILE A 40 9.95 -2.06 -11.63
N SER A 41 11.05 -1.95 -10.90
CA SER A 41 11.80 -0.70 -10.80
C SER A 41 13.31 -0.96 -10.81
N ASN A 42 14.08 0.12 -10.86
CA ASN A 42 15.50 0.07 -10.56
C ASN A 42 15.71 -0.24 -9.05
N PRO A 43 16.93 -0.57 -8.62
CA PRO A 43 17.15 -0.97 -7.21
C PRO A 43 16.75 0.08 -6.17
N SER A 44 16.84 1.37 -6.48
CA SER A 44 16.44 2.44 -5.54
C SER A 44 14.93 2.65 -5.48
N GLY A 45 14.16 2.10 -6.44
CA GLY A 45 12.72 2.30 -6.51
C GLY A 45 12.28 3.63 -7.13
N ASP A 46 13.22 4.41 -7.66
CA ASP A 46 12.91 5.74 -8.21
C ASP A 46 12.42 5.70 -9.65
N LEU A 47 12.93 4.75 -10.43
CA LEU A 47 12.57 4.60 -11.84
C LEU A 47 11.70 3.34 -11.99
N ILE A 48 10.42 3.56 -12.25
CA ILE A 48 9.48 2.46 -12.46
C ILE A 48 9.42 2.18 -13.97
N SER A 49 9.62 0.92 -14.34
CA SER A 49 9.51 0.48 -15.73
C SER A 49 8.17 -0.17 -16.03
N ILE A 50 7.66 -0.95 -15.09
CA ILE A 50 6.38 -1.64 -15.27
C ILE A 50 5.56 -1.48 -13.98
N PHE A 51 4.30 -1.19 -14.14
CA PHE A 51 3.30 -1.26 -13.07
C PHE A 51 2.04 -1.90 -13.64
N ASP A 52 1.53 -2.91 -12.97
CA ASP A 52 0.25 -3.55 -13.30
C ASP A 52 -0.57 -3.76 -12.03
N LEU A 53 -1.82 -3.33 -12.06
CA LEU A 53 -2.79 -3.59 -11.00
C LEU A 53 -3.84 -4.58 -11.50
N TYR A 54 -4.04 -5.63 -10.74
CA TYR A 54 -5.06 -6.66 -10.98
C TYR A 54 -6.07 -6.58 -9.85
N SER A 55 -7.30 -6.13 -10.15
CA SER A 55 -8.38 -6.04 -9.17
C SER A 55 -9.26 -7.29 -9.25
N SER A 56 -9.80 -7.71 -8.12
CA SER A 56 -10.68 -8.85 -7.99
C SER A 56 -11.97 -8.46 -7.25
N LYS A 57 -13.07 -9.11 -7.60
CA LYS A 57 -14.34 -9.00 -6.86
C LYS A 57 -14.39 -9.94 -5.67
N GLN A 58 -13.49 -10.91 -5.64
CA GLN A 58 -13.35 -11.87 -4.53
C GLN A 58 -12.04 -11.57 -3.80
N LYS A 59 -11.94 -12.03 -2.56
CA LYS A 59 -10.68 -11.91 -1.83
C LYS A 59 -9.55 -12.57 -2.63
N THR A 60 -8.39 -11.96 -2.59
CA THR A 60 -7.20 -12.51 -3.21
C THR A 60 -6.87 -13.86 -2.55
N ASP A 61 -6.53 -14.83 -3.38
CA ASP A 61 -6.11 -16.15 -2.93
C ASP A 61 -4.85 -16.60 -3.69
N ALA A 62 -4.35 -17.76 -3.32
CA ALA A 62 -3.15 -18.32 -3.91
C ALA A 62 -3.30 -18.56 -5.43
N ALA A 63 -4.48 -18.98 -5.89
CA ALA A 63 -4.72 -19.24 -7.31
C ALA A 63 -4.67 -17.93 -8.12
N PHE A 64 -5.22 -16.84 -7.58
CA PHE A 64 -5.16 -15.53 -8.22
C PHE A 64 -3.71 -15.03 -8.26
N LEU A 65 -2.97 -15.15 -7.15
CA LEU A 65 -1.56 -14.78 -7.10
C LEU A 65 -0.73 -15.59 -8.11
N GLN A 66 -0.95 -16.91 -8.17
CA GLN A 66 -0.26 -17.76 -9.12
C GLN A 66 -0.51 -17.31 -10.57
N SER A 67 -1.75 -16.93 -10.89
CA SER A 67 -2.11 -16.42 -12.22
C SER A 67 -1.37 -15.12 -12.56
N VAL A 68 -1.24 -14.21 -11.58
CA VAL A 68 -0.52 -12.95 -11.76
C VAL A 68 0.98 -13.21 -11.92
N LEU A 69 1.55 -14.10 -11.12
CA LEU A 69 2.98 -14.45 -11.19
C LEU A 69 3.35 -15.15 -12.50
N ALA A 70 2.38 -15.69 -13.23
CA ALA A 70 2.59 -16.28 -14.55
C ALA A 70 2.66 -15.23 -15.67
N SER A 71 2.60 -13.92 -15.36
CA SER A 71 2.68 -12.86 -16.35
C SER A 71 3.94 -12.95 -17.21
N GLU A 72 3.77 -12.79 -18.53
CA GLU A 72 4.88 -12.78 -19.49
C GLU A 72 5.86 -11.63 -19.23
N LYS A 73 5.39 -10.55 -18.58
CA LYS A 73 6.23 -9.39 -18.23
C LYS A 73 7.32 -9.74 -17.20
N LEU A 74 7.19 -10.85 -16.48
CA LEU A 74 8.18 -11.31 -15.51
C LEU A 74 9.20 -12.29 -16.12
N VAL A 75 8.97 -12.70 -17.36
CA VAL A 75 9.82 -13.73 -18.01
C VAL A 75 11.14 -13.10 -18.45
N GLY A 76 12.24 -13.76 -18.12
CA GLY A 76 13.58 -13.37 -18.57
C GLY A 76 14.22 -12.23 -17.77
N ILE A 77 13.51 -11.66 -16.80
CA ILE A 77 14.08 -10.61 -15.93
C ILE A 77 14.75 -11.27 -14.72
N GLN A 78 15.97 -10.87 -14.42
CA GLN A 78 16.64 -11.24 -13.18
C GLN A 78 16.42 -10.16 -12.15
N PHE A 79 15.77 -10.51 -11.04
CA PHE A 79 15.50 -9.58 -9.96
C PHE A 79 16.58 -9.71 -8.89
N SER A 80 17.23 -8.58 -8.57
CA SER A 80 18.21 -8.49 -7.47
C SER A 80 17.52 -8.40 -6.11
N ASP A 81 16.29 -7.92 -6.08
CA ASP A 81 15.49 -7.79 -4.86
C ASP A 81 14.04 -8.11 -5.22
N VAL A 82 13.41 -8.97 -4.44
CA VAL A 82 11.99 -9.30 -4.59
C VAL A 82 11.31 -9.09 -3.25
N ILE A 83 10.25 -8.30 -3.26
CA ILE A 83 9.56 -7.91 -2.03
C ILE A 83 8.08 -8.27 -2.14
N LEU A 84 7.62 -9.11 -1.22
CA LEU A 84 6.20 -9.40 -1.06
C LEU A 84 5.63 -8.41 -0.05
N ILE A 85 4.69 -7.59 -0.52
CA ILE A 85 4.08 -6.53 0.28
C ILE A 85 2.68 -6.98 0.68
N HIS A 86 2.44 -7.07 1.98
CA HIS A 86 1.15 -7.47 2.53
C HIS A 86 0.30 -6.22 2.80
N ASN A 87 -0.70 -5.97 1.96
CA ASN A 87 -1.61 -4.83 2.12
C ASN A 87 -2.99 -5.33 2.56
N GLN A 88 -3.00 -6.00 3.70
CA GLN A 88 -4.18 -6.57 4.34
C GLN A 88 -4.33 -5.96 5.73
N LYS A 89 -5.55 -6.07 6.29
CA LYS A 89 -5.89 -5.40 7.56
C LYS A 89 -5.29 -6.09 8.79
N GLU A 90 -4.86 -7.34 8.65
CA GLU A 90 -4.38 -8.15 9.78
C GLU A 90 -2.99 -7.68 10.23
N MET A 91 -2.97 -6.52 10.90
CA MET A 91 -1.75 -5.92 11.43
C MET A 91 -2.04 -5.18 12.74
N VAL A 92 -1.02 -5.08 13.59
CA VAL A 92 -1.08 -4.36 14.87
C VAL A 92 0.22 -3.59 15.06
N LEU A 93 0.11 -2.28 15.26
CA LEU A 93 1.27 -1.44 15.61
C LEU A 93 1.46 -1.48 17.13
N VAL A 94 2.64 -1.88 17.57
CA VAL A 94 2.99 -2.04 18.99
C VAL A 94 4.14 -1.09 19.30
N PRO A 95 4.02 -0.21 20.31
CA PRO A 95 5.17 0.59 20.75
C PRO A 95 6.36 -0.31 21.13
N SER A 96 7.56 0.08 20.69
CA SER A 96 8.76 -0.74 20.91
C SER A 96 9.01 -1.01 22.41
N SER A 97 8.64 -0.06 23.26
CA SER A 97 8.77 -0.21 24.72
C SER A 97 7.82 -1.27 25.31
N LEU A 98 6.78 -1.67 24.58
CA LEU A 98 5.78 -2.65 25.01
C LEU A 98 5.87 -3.95 24.21
N TYR A 99 6.72 -3.99 23.19
CA TYR A 99 6.79 -5.14 22.28
C TYR A 99 7.36 -6.38 22.97
N ASN A 100 6.68 -7.49 22.78
CA ASN A 100 7.12 -8.81 23.25
C ASN A 100 6.73 -9.85 22.20
N GLN A 101 7.73 -10.42 21.55
CA GLN A 101 7.58 -11.40 20.48
C GLN A 101 6.70 -12.59 20.87
N GLU A 102 6.71 -13.00 22.14
CA GLU A 102 5.90 -14.13 22.61
C GLU A 102 4.40 -13.87 22.50
N LEU A 103 4.00 -12.61 22.37
CA LEU A 103 2.60 -12.20 22.29
C LEU A 103 2.11 -11.96 20.87
N ASP A 104 2.95 -12.09 19.85
CA ASP A 104 2.60 -11.72 18.47
C ASP A 104 1.33 -12.40 17.97
N ALA A 105 1.25 -13.72 18.11
CA ALA A 105 0.06 -14.48 17.68
C ALA A 105 -1.18 -14.07 18.48
N VAL A 106 -1.02 -13.89 19.81
CA VAL A 106 -2.13 -13.48 20.68
C VAL A 106 -2.66 -12.11 20.30
N LEU A 107 -1.78 -11.18 19.91
CA LEU A 107 -2.19 -9.84 19.48
C LEU A 107 -3.04 -9.90 18.19
N ILE A 108 -2.57 -10.66 17.20
CA ILE A 108 -3.31 -10.80 15.94
C ILE A 108 -4.65 -11.48 16.18
N ASP A 109 -4.67 -12.59 16.91
CA ASP A 109 -5.89 -13.34 17.20
C ASP A 109 -6.90 -12.51 18.02
N THR A 110 -6.41 -11.72 18.98
CA THR A 110 -7.29 -10.89 19.83
C THR A 110 -7.97 -9.79 19.01
N ILE A 111 -7.27 -9.19 18.06
CA ILE A 111 -7.76 -8.02 17.32
C ILE A 111 -8.51 -8.43 16.06
N HIS A 112 -8.04 -9.48 15.39
CA HIS A 112 -8.56 -9.87 14.06
C HIS A 112 -9.31 -11.20 14.06
N GLY A 113 -9.30 -11.92 15.19
CA GLY A 113 -9.88 -13.25 15.30
C GLY A 113 -8.89 -14.33 14.89
N ASP A 114 -9.19 -15.57 15.25
CA ASP A 114 -8.33 -16.73 14.95
C ASP A 114 -8.16 -16.86 13.42
N GLN A 115 -6.93 -16.75 12.98
CA GLN A 115 -6.55 -16.79 11.56
C GLN A 115 -5.89 -18.13 11.26
N MET A 116 -6.70 -19.08 10.83
CA MET A 116 -6.17 -20.38 10.40
C MET A 116 -5.27 -20.20 9.17
N ASP A 117 -4.17 -20.94 9.12
CA ASP A 117 -3.24 -20.96 7.99
C ASP A 117 -2.50 -19.64 7.75
N TYR A 118 -2.36 -18.82 8.79
CA TYR A 118 -1.55 -17.60 8.73
C TYR A 118 -0.19 -17.81 9.39
N SER A 119 0.82 -17.23 8.77
CA SER A 119 2.13 -17.02 9.38
C SER A 119 2.17 -15.61 9.99
N ILE A 120 2.87 -15.47 11.10
CA ILE A 120 3.04 -14.16 11.73
C ILE A 120 4.43 -13.63 11.39
N ALA A 121 4.48 -12.37 11.01
CA ALA A 121 5.74 -11.67 10.74
C ALA A 121 5.73 -10.30 11.44
N VAL A 122 6.92 -9.71 11.58
CA VAL A 122 7.08 -8.44 12.29
C VAL A 122 8.04 -7.55 11.51
N ASP A 123 7.63 -6.33 11.28
CA ASP A 123 8.49 -5.27 10.74
C ASP A 123 8.91 -4.32 11.85
N ASP A 124 10.17 -3.93 11.84
CA ASP A 124 10.67 -2.86 12.70
C ASP A 124 10.39 -1.51 12.01
N VAL A 125 9.66 -0.63 12.69
CA VAL A 125 9.35 0.73 12.23
C VAL A 125 10.05 1.71 13.18
N HIS A 126 11.38 1.56 13.28
CA HIS A 126 12.20 2.23 14.29
C HIS A 126 12.08 3.76 14.27
N GLN A 127 11.82 4.37 13.12
CA GLN A 127 11.63 5.83 13.02
C GLN A 127 10.45 6.33 13.88
N TRP A 128 9.48 5.43 14.12
CA TRP A 128 8.27 5.72 14.91
C TRP A 128 8.30 5.03 16.27
N GLU A 129 9.38 4.35 16.60
CA GLU A 129 9.52 3.52 17.81
C GLU A 129 8.40 2.49 17.92
N LEU A 130 8.10 1.81 16.79
CA LEU A 130 7.01 0.83 16.68
C LEU A 130 7.52 -0.47 16.07
N HIS A 131 6.84 -1.56 16.42
CA HIS A 131 6.86 -2.82 15.68
C HIS A 131 5.51 -3.02 15.03
N ASN A 132 5.50 -3.44 13.77
CA ASN A 132 4.27 -3.79 13.06
C ASN A 132 4.19 -5.32 13.00
N VAL A 133 3.32 -5.90 13.83
CA VAL A 133 3.06 -7.35 13.85
C VAL A 133 1.93 -7.61 12.85
N PHE A 134 2.10 -8.56 11.96
CA PHE A 134 1.08 -8.81 10.93
C PHE A 134 0.95 -10.28 10.57
N GLY A 135 -0.26 -10.66 10.18
CA GLY A 135 -0.56 -12.00 9.69
C GLY A 135 -0.49 -12.07 8.17
N THR A 136 0.02 -13.16 7.63
CA THR A 136 0.12 -13.39 6.19
C THR A 136 -0.34 -14.80 5.84
N SER A 137 -0.94 -14.95 4.65
CA SER A 137 -1.29 -16.27 4.15
C SER A 137 -0.02 -17.09 3.90
N SER A 138 0.11 -18.21 4.60
CA SER A 138 1.25 -19.11 4.44
C SER A 138 1.35 -19.62 3.00
N GLU A 139 0.21 -19.96 2.40
CA GLU A 139 0.15 -20.46 1.03
C GLU A 139 0.66 -19.44 0.00
N MET A 140 0.24 -18.17 0.15
CA MET A 140 0.70 -17.12 -0.77
C MET A 140 2.20 -16.83 -0.60
N LEU A 141 2.68 -16.85 0.65
CA LEU A 141 4.09 -16.66 0.93
C LEU A 141 4.93 -17.78 0.30
N GLU A 142 4.49 -19.03 0.46
CA GLU A 142 5.17 -20.20 -0.14
C GLU A 142 5.23 -20.08 -1.66
N LEU A 143 4.13 -19.68 -2.33
CA LEU A 143 4.10 -19.48 -3.77
C LEU A 143 5.17 -18.47 -4.24
N VAL A 144 5.33 -17.39 -3.51
CA VAL A 144 6.34 -16.38 -3.86
C VAL A 144 7.75 -16.93 -3.62
N LEU A 145 7.98 -17.61 -2.49
CA LEU A 145 9.29 -18.16 -2.13
C LEU A 145 9.70 -19.31 -3.08
N ASP A 146 8.75 -20.10 -3.56
CA ASP A 146 9.04 -21.15 -4.55
C ASP A 146 9.57 -20.55 -5.86
N LYS A 147 9.03 -19.40 -6.28
CA LYS A 147 9.47 -18.74 -7.50
C LYS A 147 10.69 -17.83 -7.28
N TYR A 148 10.75 -17.19 -6.13
CA TYR A 148 11.79 -16.24 -5.77
C TYR A 148 12.29 -16.55 -4.34
N PRO A 149 13.21 -17.51 -4.20
CA PRO A 149 13.67 -17.92 -2.85
C PRO A 149 14.32 -16.82 -2.02
N GLN A 150 14.79 -15.75 -2.67
CA GLN A 150 15.39 -14.60 -1.99
C GLN A 150 14.35 -13.56 -1.56
N ALA A 151 13.06 -13.79 -1.82
CA ALA A 151 12.03 -12.80 -1.53
C ALA A 151 11.94 -12.52 -0.03
N ARG A 152 11.84 -11.24 0.31
CA ARG A 152 11.55 -10.80 1.67
C ARG A 152 10.15 -10.21 1.74
N GLN A 153 9.59 -10.10 2.92
CA GLN A 153 8.24 -9.61 3.08
C GLN A 153 8.22 -8.33 3.91
N VAL A 154 7.22 -7.50 3.67
CA VAL A 154 6.99 -6.27 4.42
C VAL A 154 5.49 -5.97 4.41
N GLN A 155 5.00 -5.36 5.49
CA GLN A 155 3.61 -4.93 5.55
C GLN A 155 3.51 -3.52 4.92
N TYR A 156 2.45 -3.28 4.18
CA TYR A 156 2.24 -2.03 3.42
C TYR A 156 2.32 -0.79 4.32
N MET A 157 1.68 -0.83 5.50
CA MET A 157 1.68 0.31 6.42
C MET A 157 3.09 0.62 6.93
N THR A 158 3.96 -0.38 7.05
CA THR A 158 5.38 -0.17 7.38
C THR A 158 6.04 0.73 6.33
N ALA A 159 5.83 0.40 5.04
CA ALA A 159 6.36 1.21 3.95
C ALA A 159 5.78 2.64 3.97
N CYS A 160 4.47 2.77 4.19
CA CYS A 160 3.80 4.08 4.30
C CYS A 160 4.42 4.92 5.42
N LEU A 161 4.57 4.34 6.61
CA LEU A 161 5.11 5.06 7.77
C LEU A 161 6.56 5.48 7.57
N ARG A 162 7.37 4.62 6.93
CA ARG A 162 8.75 4.98 6.57
C ARG A 162 8.78 6.13 5.56
N GLY A 163 7.88 6.12 4.59
CA GLY A 163 7.75 7.18 3.58
C GLY A 163 7.32 8.50 4.20
N ILE A 164 6.29 8.47 5.03
CA ILE A 164 5.74 9.66 5.72
C ILE A 164 6.83 10.30 6.59
N PHE A 165 7.59 9.49 7.34
CA PHE A 165 8.65 10.01 8.21
C PHE A 165 9.67 10.84 7.43
N ARG A 166 9.98 10.45 6.21
CA ARG A 166 10.93 11.16 5.34
C ARG A 166 10.40 12.51 4.83
N THR A 167 9.07 12.68 4.84
CA THR A 167 8.43 13.88 4.28
C THR A 167 7.78 14.77 5.36
N LEU A 168 7.93 14.40 6.64
CA LEU A 168 7.38 15.19 7.73
C LEU A 168 7.97 16.60 7.72
N THR A 169 7.09 17.59 7.93
CA THR A 169 7.49 18.98 8.11
C THR A 169 6.89 19.49 9.42
N GLU A 170 7.62 20.36 10.10
CA GLU A 170 7.21 20.90 11.40
C GLU A 170 5.97 21.80 11.32
N ASP A 171 5.58 22.20 10.11
CA ASP A 171 4.53 23.19 9.90
C ASP A 171 3.11 22.60 9.89
N VAL A 172 2.95 21.27 9.88
CA VAL A 172 1.64 20.63 9.78
C VAL A 172 1.18 20.14 11.15
N ASN A 173 0.14 20.78 11.70
CA ASN A 173 -0.35 20.46 13.03
C ASN A 173 -1.29 19.24 13.05
N GLN A 174 -2.13 19.08 12.03
CA GLN A 174 -3.04 17.93 11.90
C GLN A 174 -3.03 17.46 10.45
N TRP A 175 -2.56 16.24 10.23
CA TRP A 175 -2.35 15.70 8.88
C TRP A 175 -3.04 14.36 8.75
N ILE A 176 -3.90 14.24 7.75
CA ILE A 176 -4.63 13.01 7.41
C ILE A 176 -4.17 12.59 6.01
N LYS A 177 -3.53 11.44 5.91
CA LYS A 177 -3.17 10.84 4.61
C LYS A 177 -4.14 9.70 4.30
N LEU A 178 -4.75 9.75 3.13
CA LEU A 178 -5.77 8.82 2.68
C LEU A 178 -5.32 8.19 1.36
N TYR A 179 -5.04 6.88 1.39
CA TYR A 179 -4.66 6.11 0.20
C TYR A 179 -5.84 5.22 -0.19
N VAL A 180 -6.54 5.60 -1.26
CA VAL A 180 -7.75 4.88 -1.71
C VAL A 180 -7.35 3.78 -2.70
N LEU A 181 -7.71 2.54 -2.38
CA LEU A 181 -7.37 1.32 -3.12
C LEU A 181 -8.65 0.58 -3.50
N PRO A 182 -8.59 -0.47 -4.32
CA PRO A 182 -9.80 -1.24 -4.60
C PRO A 182 -10.42 -1.81 -3.30
N SER A 183 -11.63 -1.38 -2.97
CA SER A 183 -12.45 -1.85 -1.83
C SER A 183 -11.87 -1.60 -0.43
N CYS A 184 -10.77 -0.88 -0.32
CA CYS A 184 -10.20 -0.49 0.97
C CYS A 184 -9.48 0.85 0.86
N PHE A 185 -9.23 1.47 2.00
CA PHE A 185 -8.34 2.62 2.05
C PHE A 185 -7.44 2.51 3.27
N ASN A 186 -6.23 2.99 3.11
CA ASN A 186 -5.27 3.10 4.20
C ASN A 186 -5.27 4.53 4.70
N LEU A 187 -5.34 4.68 6.01
CA LEU A 187 -5.44 5.99 6.68
C LEU A 187 -4.30 6.14 7.67
N VAL A 188 -3.60 7.27 7.57
CA VAL A 188 -2.58 7.65 8.55
C VAL A 188 -2.93 9.05 9.06
N VAL A 189 -2.96 9.23 10.38
CA VAL A 189 -3.27 10.52 11.02
C VAL A 189 -2.14 10.91 11.95
N LEU A 190 -1.67 12.14 11.78
CA LEU A 190 -0.64 12.73 12.61
C LEU A 190 -1.18 13.99 13.32
N LYS A 191 -0.76 14.21 14.57
CA LYS A 191 -0.90 15.50 15.27
C LYS A 191 0.53 15.97 15.59
N GLY A 192 0.96 17.02 14.91
CA GLY A 192 2.37 17.36 14.89
C GLY A 192 3.17 16.17 14.35
N GLU A 193 4.21 15.81 15.07
CA GLU A 193 5.05 14.66 14.72
C GLU A 193 4.54 13.32 15.30
N GLN A 194 3.40 13.33 15.98
CA GLN A 194 2.90 12.14 16.68
C GLN A 194 1.88 11.39 15.86
N LEU A 195 2.15 10.11 15.64
CA LEU A 195 1.21 9.20 14.98
C LEU A 195 0.01 8.93 15.90
N GLN A 196 -1.19 9.23 15.44
CA GLN A 196 -2.43 8.96 16.17
C GLN A 196 -3.05 7.62 15.78
N ILE A 197 -3.05 7.32 14.48
CA ILE A 197 -3.57 6.06 13.96
C ILE A 197 -2.96 5.80 12.58
N ALA A 198 -2.69 4.52 12.30
CA ALA A 198 -2.40 4.02 10.96
C ALA A 198 -3.18 2.72 10.80
N LYS A 199 -4.13 2.68 9.86
CA LYS A 199 -5.07 1.56 9.77
C LYS A 199 -5.69 1.46 8.38
N SER A 200 -6.01 0.22 7.99
CA SER A 200 -6.78 -0.07 6.77
C SER A 200 -8.27 -0.21 7.13
N PHE A 201 -9.11 0.36 6.29
CA PHE A 201 -10.58 0.26 6.40
C PHE A 201 -11.14 -0.27 5.09
N TYR A 202 -12.15 -1.11 5.16
CA TYR A 202 -12.88 -1.54 3.97
C TYR A 202 -14.02 -0.56 3.70
N TYR A 203 -14.38 -0.44 2.42
CA TYR A 203 -15.55 0.33 2.02
C TYR A 203 -16.26 -0.38 0.87
N GLU A 204 -17.56 -0.31 0.87
CA GLU A 204 -18.40 -0.78 -0.24
C GLU A 204 -19.00 0.43 -0.99
N THR A 205 -19.21 1.52 -0.26
CA THR A 205 -19.79 2.75 -0.82
C THR A 205 -18.89 3.94 -0.48
N PRO A 206 -18.98 5.01 -1.27
CA PRO A 206 -18.26 6.26 -0.95
C PRO A 206 -18.57 6.80 0.45
N GLU A 207 -19.78 6.61 0.92
CA GLU A 207 -20.25 7.07 2.24
C GLU A 207 -19.48 6.36 3.38
N ASP A 208 -19.03 5.14 3.16
CA ASP A 208 -18.23 4.41 4.17
C ASP A 208 -16.91 5.12 4.44
N ILE A 209 -16.27 5.68 3.40
CA ILE A 209 -15.01 6.43 3.56
C ILE A 209 -15.27 7.64 4.47
N ILE A 210 -16.33 8.38 4.18
CA ILE A 210 -16.71 9.58 4.96
C ILE A 210 -17.00 9.20 6.41
N TYR A 211 -17.78 8.15 6.59
CA TYR A 211 -18.15 7.64 7.93
C TYR A 211 -16.90 7.31 8.75
N HIS A 212 -15.97 6.54 8.19
CA HIS A 212 -14.75 6.17 8.90
C HIS A 212 -13.88 7.39 9.20
N LEU A 213 -13.75 8.32 8.26
CA LEU A 213 -12.96 9.53 8.46
C LEU A 213 -13.53 10.39 9.60
N LEU A 214 -14.85 10.62 9.59
CA LEU A 214 -15.50 11.43 10.63
C LEU A 214 -15.40 10.78 12.01
N ASN A 215 -15.50 9.45 12.08
CA ASN A 215 -15.28 8.71 13.33
C ASN A 215 -13.85 8.90 13.86
N VAL A 216 -12.86 8.89 12.97
CA VAL A 216 -11.46 9.10 13.35
C VAL A 216 -11.26 10.55 13.83
N VAL A 217 -11.85 11.52 13.13
CA VAL A 217 -11.81 12.93 13.51
C VAL A 217 -12.34 13.10 14.93
N ASP A 218 -13.52 12.55 15.21
CA ASP A 218 -14.14 12.64 16.53
C ASP A 218 -13.29 11.94 17.60
N LYS A 219 -12.86 10.72 17.32
CA LYS A 219 -12.11 9.89 18.28
C LYS A 219 -10.76 10.53 18.69
N TYR A 220 -10.07 11.15 17.74
CA TYR A 220 -8.75 11.72 17.98
C TYR A 220 -8.77 13.24 18.20
N GLY A 221 -9.96 13.82 18.28
CA GLY A 221 -10.13 15.25 18.55
C GLY A 221 -9.46 16.15 17.52
N LEU A 222 -9.71 15.85 16.23
CA LEU A 222 -9.18 16.66 15.14
C LEU A 222 -10.15 17.78 14.80
N ASP A 223 -9.62 18.90 14.33
CA ASP A 223 -10.42 20.02 13.85
C ASP A 223 -10.51 19.94 12.31
N VAL A 224 -11.69 19.67 11.79
CA VAL A 224 -11.91 19.53 10.34
C VAL A 224 -11.58 20.81 9.56
N SER A 225 -11.62 21.97 10.24
CA SER A 225 -11.30 23.24 9.58
C SER A 225 -9.79 23.49 9.47
N GLU A 226 -9.00 22.82 10.31
CA GLU A 226 -7.54 22.96 10.32
C GLU A 226 -6.80 21.77 9.73
N ALA A 227 -7.40 20.57 9.84
CA ALA A 227 -6.77 19.34 9.38
C ALA A 227 -6.48 19.39 7.87
N ILE A 228 -5.25 19.08 7.51
CA ILE A 228 -4.84 18.92 6.12
C ILE A 228 -5.11 17.48 5.70
N VAL A 229 -5.96 17.29 4.68
CA VAL A 229 -6.29 15.96 4.16
C VAL A 229 -5.64 15.81 2.79
N GLU A 230 -4.70 14.91 2.68
CA GLU A 230 -4.06 14.56 1.40
C GLU A 230 -4.57 13.20 0.95
N VAL A 231 -5.10 13.16 -0.27
CA VAL A 231 -5.72 11.97 -0.86
C VAL A 231 -4.92 11.52 -2.07
N SER A 232 -4.67 10.22 -2.15
CA SER A 232 -4.09 9.60 -3.36
C SER A 232 -4.75 8.24 -3.61
N GLY A 233 -4.51 7.69 -4.79
CA GLY A 233 -5.13 6.43 -5.20
C GLY A 233 -6.41 6.66 -5.99
N LEU A 234 -7.35 5.73 -5.87
CA LEU A 234 -8.50 5.62 -6.77
C LEU A 234 -9.66 6.56 -6.37
N LEU A 235 -9.35 7.83 -6.15
CA LEU A 235 -10.35 8.85 -5.84
C LEU A 235 -10.13 10.08 -6.72
N ASP A 236 -11.08 10.32 -7.60
CA ASP A 236 -11.02 11.44 -8.54
C ASP A 236 -11.61 12.70 -7.91
N SER A 237 -11.00 13.86 -8.19
CA SER A 237 -11.48 15.15 -7.70
C SER A 237 -12.85 15.55 -8.29
N SER A 238 -13.28 14.90 -9.36
CA SER A 238 -14.62 15.11 -9.94
C SER A 238 -15.68 14.19 -9.32
N SER A 239 -15.28 13.25 -8.45
CA SER A 239 -16.18 12.23 -7.90
C SER A 239 -17.14 12.80 -6.84
N THR A 240 -18.23 12.08 -6.62
CA THR A 240 -19.17 12.42 -5.54
C THR A 240 -18.48 12.33 -4.17
N THR A 241 -17.67 11.31 -3.96
CA THR A 241 -16.91 11.13 -2.70
C THR A 241 -16.06 12.36 -2.40
N TRP A 242 -15.34 12.88 -3.40
CA TRP A 242 -14.52 14.07 -3.24
C TRP A 242 -15.37 15.28 -2.82
N ARG A 243 -16.48 15.50 -3.51
CA ARG A 243 -17.39 16.61 -3.19
C ARG A 243 -17.97 16.50 -1.77
N GLU A 244 -18.30 15.28 -1.36
CA GLU A 244 -18.82 15.06 0.00
C GLU A 244 -17.75 15.28 1.07
N LEU A 245 -16.52 14.80 0.85
CA LEU A 245 -15.41 15.06 1.76
C LEU A 245 -15.13 16.56 1.89
N GLY A 246 -15.22 17.30 0.79
CA GLY A 246 -15.01 18.76 0.77
C GLY A 246 -16.06 19.55 1.55
N LYS A 247 -17.18 18.95 1.93
CA LYS A 247 -18.17 19.60 2.79
C LYS A 247 -17.71 19.64 4.26
N TYR A 248 -16.84 18.70 4.63
CA TYR A 248 -16.36 18.59 6.02
C TYR A 248 -14.94 19.14 6.18
N PHE A 249 -14.07 18.88 5.21
CA PHE A 249 -12.65 19.24 5.29
C PHE A 249 -12.34 20.42 4.37
N LEU A 250 -11.97 21.54 4.97
CA LEU A 250 -11.67 22.77 4.20
C LEU A 250 -10.33 22.65 3.45
N ASN A 251 -9.39 21.88 3.98
CA ASN A 251 -8.03 21.76 3.44
C ASN A 251 -7.79 20.36 2.85
N ILE A 252 -8.63 19.98 1.90
CA ILE A 252 -8.49 18.70 1.19
C ILE A 252 -7.78 18.91 -0.14
N SER A 253 -6.82 18.06 -0.46
CA SER A 253 -6.04 18.13 -1.70
C SER A 253 -5.66 16.73 -2.20
N ILE A 254 -5.48 16.63 -3.51
CA ILE A 254 -4.83 15.46 -4.10
C ILE A 254 -3.34 15.54 -3.76
N GLU A 255 -2.79 14.45 -3.25
CA GLU A 255 -1.37 14.36 -2.95
C GLU A 255 -0.56 14.63 -4.22
N LYS A 256 0.32 15.63 -4.17
CA LYS A 256 1.21 15.91 -5.29
C LYS A 256 2.20 14.76 -5.41
N THR A 257 2.13 14.04 -6.49
CA THR A 257 3.10 12.98 -6.78
C THR A 257 4.48 13.64 -6.87
N THR A 258 5.27 13.51 -5.84
CA THR A 258 6.66 13.96 -5.89
C THR A 258 7.32 13.19 -7.03
N SER A 259 7.75 13.93 -7.99
CA SER A 259 8.31 13.47 -9.26
C SER A 259 8.97 12.09 -9.20
N PHE A 260 8.30 11.09 -9.73
CA PHE A 260 9.03 9.97 -10.27
C PHE A 260 9.93 10.59 -11.35
N SER A 261 11.24 10.50 -11.15
CA SER A 261 12.21 11.05 -12.11
C SER A 261 12.14 10.20 -13.38
N GLY A 262 11.36 10.68 -14.29
CA GLY A 262 10.99 10.00 -15.51
C GLY A 262 9.61 10.49 -15.88
N GLU A 263 9.41 10.77 -17.10
CA GLU A 263 8.15 11.26 -17.63
C GLU A 263 6.96 10.58 -16.99
N ASN A 264 6.00 11.37 -16.58
CA ASN A 264 4.65 10.96 -16.21
C ASN A 264 4.28 9.73 -17.04
N PRO A 265 3.89 8.61 -16.43
CA PRO A 265 3.45 7.50 -17.26
C PRO A 265 2.46 8.05 -18.27
N ASN A 266 2.87 8.02 -19.54
CA ASN A 266 2.08 8.57 -20.64
C ASN A 266 0.87 7.69 -20.88
N ASN A 267 0.10 7.51 -19.83
CA ASN A 267 -1.20 6.90 -19.94
C ASN A 267 -2.22 8.03 -19.76
N ALA A 268 -2.60 8.61 -20.87
CA ALA A 268 -3.57 9.72 -20.91
C ALA A 268 -4.92 9.36 -20.28
N ASP A 269 -5.11 8.08 -19.96
CA ASP A 269 -6.37 7.56 -19.46
C ASP A 269 -6.51 7.65 -17.93
N PHE A 270 -5.39 7.78 -17.17
CA PHE A 270 -5.44 7.74 -15.70
C PHE A 270 -4.60 8.83 -15.05
N PRO A 271 -5.16 9.57 -14.06
CA PRO A 271 -4.40 10.57 -13.32
C PRO A 271 -3.20 9.99 -12.57
N SER A 272 -2.10 10.73 -12.49
CA SER A 272 -0.86 10.24 -11.86
C SER A 272 -1.04 9.84 -10.39
N HIS A 273 -1.93 10.52 -9.66
CA HIS A 273 -2.15 10.22 -8.24
C HIS A 273 -2.80 8.84 -7.99
N TYR A 274 -3.40 8.23 -9.04
CA TYR A 274 -3.93 6.86 -8.93
C TYR A 274 -2.81 5.87 -8.61
N PHE A 275 -1.61 6.13 -9.08
CA PHE A 275 -0.47 5.23 -8.94
C PHE A 275 0.30 5.48 -7.64
N THR A 276 0.14 6.65 -6.99
CA THR A 276 0.93 7.05 -5.83
C THR A 276 0.97 5.99 -4.71
N PRO A 277 -0.16 5.40 -4.27
CA PRO A 277 -0.12 4.42 -3.17
C PRO A 277 0.77 3.20 -3.46
N PHE A 278 0.93 2.86 -4.73
CA PHE A 278 1.70 1.69 -5.15
C PHE A 278 3.16 2.05 -5.42
N LEU A 279 3.39 3.22 -6.01
CA LEU A 279 4.71 3.62 -6.48
C LEU A 279 5.60 4.20 -5.37
N LEU A 280 5.00 4.58 -4.23
CA LEU A 280 5.79 5.00 -3.07
C LEU A 280 6.52 3.82 -2.42
N VAL A 281 5.93 2.62 -2.51
CA VAL A 281 6.41 1.45 -1.77
C VAL A 281 7.82 1.03 -2.20
N PRO A 282 8.16 0.89 -3.49
CA PRO A 282 9.51 0.48 -3.88
C PRO A 282 10.64 1.34 -3.31
N ARG A 283 10.35 2.59 -2.96
CA ARG A 283 11.32 3.52 -2.36
C ARG A 283 11.48 3.35 -0.86
N CYS A 284 10.49 2.74 -0.21
CA CYS A 284 10.37 2.72 1.26
C CYS A 284 10.64 1.33 1.86
N VAL A 285 10.98 0.36 1.01
CA VAL A 285 11.24 -1.02 1.41
C VAL A 285 12.64 -1.47 1.04
#